data_bd9c5f56768d92e0150da94562fd384d
#
_entry.id   bd9c5f56768d92e0150da94562fd384d
#
_cell.length_a   1.000
_cell.length_b   1.000
_cell.length_c   1.000
_cell.angle_alpha   90.00
_cell.angle_beta   90.00
_cell.angle_gamma   90.00
#
_symmetry.space_group_name_H-M   'P 1'
#
loop_
_entity.id
_entity.type
_entity.pdbx_description
1 polymer ?
#
loop_
_entity_poly.entity_id
_entity_poly.type
_entity_poly.pdbx_seq_one_letter_code
_entity_poly.pdbx_strand_id
1 'polypeptide(L)'
;MGGECGDAWGVAESFLNTLAGPWDFLDPRYPVPQHICEFTYDLIQQGKLTFDKSENDDKVMTFHDSCNVARASRMGDTPGGQFEIPRAIIRATCNHFYDMDEDTIRDRTFCCGGGGGLLTDDLMELRVKGAKPRMDALNNVIQEKGVTHMAAICAICKTQFSKVLPYYGMDMSQIISLHQLVGDAIVLTPDPEDADDDDDDDDAD
;
A
#
# COMPACT_ATOMS: atom_id res chain seq x y z
N MET A 1 -10.13 -0.23 13.35
CA MET A 1 -10.54 -0.70 12.00
C MET A 1 -9.51 -0.16 11.03
N GLY A 2 -8.77 -0.99 10.35
CA GLY A 2 -7.81 -0.59 9.33
C GLY A 2 -8.38 -0.83 7.93
N GLY A 3 -7.98 -0.06 6.96
CA GLY A 3 -8.35 -0.25 5.56
C GLY A 3 -7.20 0.11 4.64
N GLU A 4 -7.20 -0.46 3.43
CA GLU A 4 -6.17 -0.21 2.41
C GLU A 4 -6.69 0.69 1.29
N CYS A 5 -7.94 1.13 1.35
CA CYS A 5 -8.53 1.97 0.32
C CYS A 5 -8.31 3.45 0.62
N GLY A 6 -7.54 4.15 -0.21
CA GLY A 6 -7.27 5.58 -0.04
C GLY A 6 -8.50 6.46 -0.09
N ASP A 7 -9.51 6.10 -0.90
CA ASP A 7 -10.77 6.85 -0.96
C ASP A 7 -11.57 6.70 0.33
N ALA A 8 -11.76 5.46 0.79
CA ALA A 8 -12.48 5.19 2.03
C ALA A 8 -11.75 5.79 3.25
N TRP A 9 -10.43 5.74 3.26
CA TRP A 9 -9.61 6.34 4.32
C TRP A 9 -9.75 7.86 4.34
N GLY A 10 -9.62 8.53 3.19
CA GLY A 10 -9.78 9.97 3.09
C GLY A 10 -11.16 10.45 3.55
N VAL A 11 -12.22 9.70 3.23
CA VAL A 11 -13.58 9.98 3.72
C VAL A 11 -13.68 9.77 5.22
N ALA A 12 -13.16 8.65 5.74
CA ALA A 12 -13.21 8.35 7.17
C ALA A 12 -12.47 9.42 7.97
N GLU A 13 -11.25 9.78 7.58
CA GLU A 13 -10.45 10.78 8.28
C GLU A 13 -11.10 12.18 8.21
N SER A 14 -11.59 12.58 7.03
CA SER A 14 -12.08 13.95 6.82
C SER A 14 -13.48 14.20 7.36
N PHE A 15 -14.35 13.19 7.36
CA PHE A 15 -15.77 13.40 7.60
C PHE A 15 -16.35 12.63 8.79
N LEU A 16 -15.66 11.62 9.33
CA LEU A 16 -16.22 10.80 10.38
C LEU A 16 -16.51 11.63 11.64
N ASN A 17 -15.62 12.54 12.04
CA ASN A 17 -15.83 13.47 13.12
C ASN A 17 -17.02 14.41 12.88
N THR A 18 -17.25 14.80 11.63
CA THR A 18 -18.38 15.68 11.26
C THR A 18 -19.71 14.93 11.29
N LEU A 19 -19.70 13.65 10.87
CA LEU A 19 -20.93 12.84 10.78
C LEU A 19 -21.30 12.14 12.08
N ALA A 20 -20.30 11.67 12.83
CA ALA A 20 -20.49 10.89 14.06
C ALA A 20 -20.26 11.70 15.34
N GLY A 21 -19.75 12.92 15.23
CA GLY A 21 -19.33 13.75 16.36
C GLY A 21 -17.91 13.46 16.83
N PRO A 22 -17.50 14.06 17.96
CA PRO A 22 -16.18 13.84 18.53
C PRO A 22 -15.93 12.35 18.81
N TRP A 23 -14.66 11.94 18.75
CA TRP A 23 -14.24 10.55 18.97
C TRP A 23 -14.38 10.08 20.44
N ASP A 24 -14.82 10.95 21.34
CA ASP A 24 -15.08 10.64 22.74
C ASP A 24 -16.21 9.61 22.98
N PHE A 25 -17.00 9.29 21.95
CA PHE A 25 -17.95 8.17 21.99
C PHE A 25 -17.26 6.80 21.82
N LEU A 26 -16.00 6.76 21.39
CA LEU A 26 -15.27 5.51 21.27
C LEU A 26 -14.86 5.00 22.67
N ASP A 27 -15.10 3.72 22.90
CA ASP A 27 -14.56 3.04 24.06
C ASP A 27 -13.03 3.14 24.05
N PRO A 28 -12.37 3.60 25.14
CA PRO A 28 -10.91 3.70 25.21
C PRO A 28 -10.15 2.41 24.89
N ARG A 29 -10.82 1.26 24.97
CA ARG A 29 -10.24 -0.03 24.57
C ARG A 29 -10.12 -0.20 23.06
N TYR A 30 -10.81 0.63 22.28
CA TYR A 30 -10.78 0.61 20.82
C TYR A 30 -10.15 1.90 20.32
N PRO A 31 -8.92 1.85 19.82
CA PRO A 31 -8.22 3.04 19.35
C PRO A 31 -8.95 3.68 18.16
N VAL A 32 -8.66 4.95 17.93
CA VAL A 32 -9.07 5.68 16.72
C VAL A 32 -8.70 4.84 15.48
N PRO A 33 -9.57 4.76 14.47
CA PRO A 33 -9.23 4.06 13.22
C PRO A 33 -7.89 4.54 12.66
N GLN A 34 -7.04 3.59 12.31
CA GLN A 34 -5.76 3.84 11.64
C GLN A 34 -5.80 3.23 10.23
N HIS A 35 -5.09 3.83 9.29
CA HIS A 35 -4.78 3.18 8.04
C HIS A 35 -3.88 1.97 8.31
N ILE A 36 -4.06 0.89 7.55
CA ILE A 36 -3.24 -0.32 7.76
C ILE A 36 -1.73 -0.04 7.67
N CYS A 37 -1.32 0.94 6.86
CA CYS A 37 0.08 1.35 6.79
C CYS A 37 0.58 1.98 8.10
N GLU A 38 -0.25 2.80 8.78
CA GLU A 38 0.11 3.38 10.08
C GLU A 38 0.31 2.27 11.11
N PHE A 39 -0.64 1.34 11.18
CA PHE A 39 -0.57 0.21 12.10
C PHE A 39 0.68 -0.65 11.84
N THR A 40 0.95 -0.99 10.57
CA THR A 40 2.15 -1.75 10.19
C THR A 40 3.43 -1.00 10.55
N TYR A 41 3.47 0.31 10.28
CA TYR A 41 4.62 1.15 10.60
C TYR A 41 4.86 1.24 12.11
N ASP A 42 3.80 1.39 12.90
CA ASP A 42 3.90 1.40 14.37
C ASP A 42 4.47 0.08 14.90
N LEU A 43 4.04 -1.05 14.36
CA LEU A 43 4.60 -2.36 14.74
C LEU A 43 6.09 -2.48 14.35
N ILE A 44 6.49 -1.95 13.20
CA ILE A 44 7.91 -1.88 12.79
C ILE A 44 8.70 -1.03 13.77
N GLN A 45 8.22 0.16 14.11
CA GLN A 45 8.90 1.06 15.05
C GLN A 45 9.01 0.47 16.47
N GLN A 46 8.07 -0.36 16.86
CA GLN A 46 8.10 -1.09 18.13
C GLN A 46 8.98 -2.35 18.11
N GLY A 47 9.56 -2.70 16.95
CA GLY A 47 10.36 -3.92 16.79
C GLY A 47 9.55 -5.22 16.90
N LYS A 48 8.21 -5.13 16.68
CA LYS A 48 7.30 -6.29 16.74
C LYS A 48 7.21 -7.06 15.42
N LEU A 49 7.71 -6.48 14.33
CA LEU A 49 7.80 -7.14 13.04
C LEU A 49 9.26 -7.24 12.63
N THR A 50 9.66 -8.42 12.19
CA THR A 50 10.97 -8.71 11.60
C THR A 50 10.78 -9.16 10.16
N PHE A 51 11.66 -8.73 9.27
CA PHE A 51 11.55 -9.02 7.85
C PHE A 51 12.85 -9.63 7.31
N ASP A 52 12.70 -10.64 6.47
CA ASP A 52 13.73 -11.08 5.55
C ASP A 52 13.50 -10.41 4.19
N LYS A 53 14.27 -9.36 3.90
CA LYS A 53 14.15 -8.60 2.66
C LYS A 53 14.51 -9.41 1.42
N SER A 54 15.27 -10.50 1.57
CA SER A 54 15.71 -11.33 0.44
C SER A 54 14.54 -12.04 -0.25
N GLU A 55 13.42 -12.22 0.44
CA GLU A 55 12.18 -12.76 -0.12
C GLU A 55 11.56 -11.85 -1.21
N ASN A 56 11.98 -10.60 -1.28
CA ASN A 56 11.57 -9.63 -2.30
C ASN A 56 12.71 -9.20 -3.24
N ASP A 57 13.85 -9.91 -3.28
CA ASP A 57 15.02 -9.53 -4.10
C ASP A 57 14.78 -9.69 -5.61
N ASP A 58 13.78 -10.48 -6.01
CA ASP A 58 13.30 -10.59 -7.38
C ASP A 58 12.56 -9.34 -7.88
N LYS A 59 12.24 -8.40 -6.97
CA LYS A 59 11.45 -7.20 -7.24
C LYS A 59 12.28 -5.92 -7.08
N VAL A 60 12.35 -5.12 -8.14
CA VAL A 60 12.83 -3.73 -8.08
C VAL A 60 11.62 -2.82 -8.01
N MET A 61 11.43 -2.21 -6.85
CA MET A 61 10.19 -1.54 -6.49
C MET A 61 10.16 -0.05 -6.82
N THR A 62 8.98 0.44 -7.21
CA THR A 62 8.59 1.85 -7.08
C THR A 62 7.25 1.97 -6.35
N PHE A 63 6.81 3.19 -6.05
CA PHE A 63 5.58 3.42 -5.30
C PHE A 63 4.66 4.44 -5.97
N HIS A 64 3.37 4.12 -6.04
CA HIS A 64 2.32 5.03 -6.47
C HIS A 64 1.66 5.69 -5.27
N ASP A 65 1.90 6.99 -5.08
CA ASP A 65 1.13 7.79 -4.13
C ASP A 65 -0.30 7.93 -4.62
N SER A 66 -1.24 7.25 -3.96
CA SER A 66 -2.67 7.39 -4.27
C SER A 66 -3.13 8.82 -4.05
N CYS A 67 -3.82 9.42 -5.02
CA CYS A 67 -4.18 10.84 -4.96
C CYS A 67 -5.04 11.22 -3.74
N ASN A 68 -5.94 10.33 -3.30
CA ASN A 68 -6.78 10.59 -2.14
C ASN A 68 -6.00 10.46 -0.82
N VAL A 69 -5.04 9.56 -0.72
CA VAL A 69 -4.13 9.52 0.43
C VAL A 69 -3.20 10.71 0.41
N ALA A 70 -2.57 10.97 -0.71
CA ALA A 70 -1.52 11.98 -0.83
C ALA A 70 -2.01 13.41 -0.59
N ARG A 71 -3.24 13.75 -1.05
CA ARG A 71 -3.77 15.11 -1.03
C ARG A 71 -4.96 15.34 -0.13
N ALA A 72 -5.67 14.28 0.25
CA ALA A 72 -6.93 14.40 0.99
C ALA A 72 -6.92 13.68 2.35
N SER A 73 -5.78 13.10 2.77
CA SER A 73 -5.69 12.44 4.06
C SER A 73 -4.32 12.65 4.73
N ARG A 74 -4.19 12.12 5.93
CA ARG A 74 -2.95 12.12 6.71
C ARG A 74 -2.69 10.71 7.22
N MET A 75 -1.43 10.43 7.55
CA MET A 75 -1.00 9.24 8.27
C MET A 75 0.02 9.65 9.32
N GLY A 76 -0.13 9.11 10.53
CA GLY A 76 0.74 9.42 11.66
C GLY A 76 0.59 10.87 12.16
N ASP A 77 1.36 11.19 13.19
CA ASP A 77 1.28 12.47 13.91
C ASP A 77 2.10 13.59 13.28
N THR A 78 2.94 13.26 12.30
CA THR A 78 3.82 14.23 11.65
C THR A 78 3.34 14.60 10.25
N PRO A 79 3.46 15.88 9.83
CA PRO A 79 3.15 16.28 8.46
C PRO A 79 3.96 15.47 7.43
N GLY A 80 3.29 14.96 6.41
CA GLY A 80 3.94 14.16 5.37
C GLY A 80 3.99 12.66 5.65
N GLY A 81 3.44 12.18 6.77
CA GLY A 81 3.41 10.75 7.12
C GLY A 81 2.75 9.90 6.03
N GLN A 82 1.73 10.40 5.35
CA GLN A 82 1.08 9.74 4.22
C GLN A 82 2.03 9.48 3.02
N PHE A 83 3.15 10.18 2.95
CA PHE A 83 4.18 9.95 1.93
C PHE A 83 5.29 9.03 2.44
N GLU A 84 5.72 9.25 3.68
CA GLU A 84 6.92 8.61 4.22
C GLU A 84 6.62 7.25 4.87
N ILE A 85 5.45 7.07 5.49
CA ILE A 85 5.09 5.79 6.12
C ILE A 85 5.06 4.64 5.10
N PRO A 86 4.37 4.73 3.94
CA PRO A 86 4.42 3.67 2.94
C PRO A 86 5.84 3.38 2.42
N ARG A 87 6.63 4.42 2.21
CA ARG A 87 8.03 4.29 1.77
C ARG A 87 8.91 3.62 2.81
N ALA A 88 8.70 3.93 4.08
CA ALA A 88 9.42 3.29 5.19
C ALA A 88 9.10 1.79 5.25
N ILE A 89 7.84 1.40 5.05
CA ILE A 89 7.44 -0.01 4.99
C ILE A 89 8.12 -0.71 3.81
N ILE A 90 8.11 -0.12 2.60
CA ILE A 90 8.79 -0.72 1.44
C ILE A 90 10.30 -0.89 1.74
N ARG A 91 10.96 0.12 2.30
CA ARG A 91 12.39 0.02 2.65
C ARG A 91 12.67 -0.99 3.77
N ALA A 92 11.69 -1.29 4.62
CA ALA A 92 11.81 -2.34 5.62
C ALA A 92 11.67 -3.75 5.05
N THR A 93 10.96 -3.91 3.92
CA THR A 93 10.60 -5.20 3.32
C THR A 93 11.33 -5.50 2.01
N CYS A 94 12.02 -4.53 1.39
CA CYS A 94 12.70 -4.68 0.11
C CYS A 94 14.10 -4.07 0.14
N ASN A 95 15.02 -4.65 -0.62
CA ASN A 95 16.38 -4.13 -0.83
C ASN A 95 16.42 -3.09 -1.97
N HIS A 96 15.54 -3.19 -2.96
CA HIS A 96 15.57 -2.39 -4.17
C HIS A 96 14.31 -1.53 -4.29
N PHE A 97 14.43 -0.24 -3.94
CA PHE A 97 13.34 0.73 -4.04
C PHE A 97 13.83 2.05 -4.66
N TYR A 98 13.13 2.52 -5.67
CA TYR A 98 13.36 3.79 -6.35
C TYR A 98 12.05 4.57 -6.48
N ASP A 99 12.04 5.82 -6.05
CA ASP A 99 10.92 6.73 -6.34
C ASP A 99 10.93 7.09 -7.84
N MET A 100 9.76 7.42 -8.38
CA MET A 100 9.64 8.09 -9.66
C MET A 100 10.13 9.53 -9.56
N ASP A 101 10.11 10.27 -10.67
CA ASP A 101 10.55 11.68 -10.71
C ASP A 101 9.84 12.53 -9.63
N GLU A 102 10.60 13.42 -9.00
CA GLU A 102 10.14 14.21 -7.83
C GLU A 102 8.87 15.05 -8.11
N ASP A 103 8.68 15.49 -9.34
CA ASP A 103 7.50 16.25 -9.75
C ASP A 103 6.26 15.39 -10.05
N THR A 104 6.37 14.08 -9.89
CA THR A 104 5.31 13.09 -10.16
C THR A 104 4.88 12.27 -8.94
N ILE A 105 5.45 12.52 -7.77
CA ILE A 105 5.22 11.79 -6.52
C ILE A 105 4.67 12.69 -5.42
N ARG A 106 4.32 12.10 -4.28
CA ARG A 106 3.80 12.78 -3.09
C ARG A 106 2.56 13.62 -3.43
N ASP A 107 2.54 14.89 -3.05
CA ASP A 107 1.45 15.84 -3.32
C ASP A 107 1.28 16.15 -4.82
N ARG A 108 2.35 16.01 -5.61
CA ARG A 108 2.35 16.19 -7.07
C ARG A 108 1.94 14.95 -7.84
N THR A 109 1.57 13.87 -7.13
CA THR A 109 1.24 12.58 -7.76
C THR A 109 0.20 12.71 -8.88
N PHE A 110 0.40 11.94 -9.95
CA PHE A 110 -0.58 11.78 -11.02
C PHE A 110 -1.62 10.72 -10.64
N CYS A 111 -2.85 10.91 -11.12
CA CYS A 111 -3.95 9.97 -10.93
C CYS A 111 -3.65 8.63 -11.63
N CYS A 112 -4.17 7.54 -11.04
CA CYS A 112 -4.19 6.23 -11.69
C CYS A 112 -5.15 6.16 -12.90
N GLY A 113 -5.98 7.19 -13.11
CA GLY A 113 -7.02 7.22 -14.13
C GLY A 113 -8.36 6.64 -13.68
N GLY A 114 -8.48 6.16 -12.44
CA GLY A 114 -9.69 5.51 -11.91
C GLY A 114 -10.79 6.47 -11.45
N GLY A 115 -10.51 7.79 -11.39
CA GLY A 115 -11.54 8.83 -11.15
C GLY A 115 -12.38 8.65 -9.89
N GLY A 116 -11.78 8.17 -8.77
CA GLY A 116 -12.51 7.98 -7.53
C GLY A 116 -13.52 6.83 -7.57
N GLY A 117 -13.29 5.82 -8.41
CA GLY A 117 -14.16 4.64 -8.52
C GLY A 117 -14.99 4.55 -9.80
N LEU A 118 -14.76 5.42 -10.78
CA LEU A 118 -15.37 5.33 -12.12
C LEU A 118 -14.74 4.18 -12.93
N LEU A 119 -14.86 2.95 -12.42
CA LEU A 119 -14.20 1.76 -12.97
C LEU A 119 -15.05 0.97 -13.96
N THR A 120 -16.05 1.59 -14.59
CA THR A 120 -16.91 0.94 -15.60
C THR A 120 -16.17 0.79 -16.93
N ASP A 121 -16.48 -0.28 -17.66
CA ASP A 121 -15.84 -0.56 -18.95
C ASP A 121 -16.22 0.46 -20.03
N ASP A 122 -17.39 1.07 -19.93
CA ASP A 122 -17.84 2.14 -20.84
C ASP A 122 -16.90 3.38 -20.82
N LEU A 123 -16.17 3.56 -19.72
CA LEU A 123 -15.23 4.66 -19.55
C LEU A 123 -13.75 4.23 -19.80
N MET A 124 -13.50 3.03 -20.35
CA MET A 124 -12.16 2.50 -20.49
C MET A 124 -11.23 3.43 -21.27
N GLU A 125 -11.69 4.02 -22.38
CA GLU A 125 -10.88 4.96 -23.15
C GLU A 125 -10.46 6.18 -22.31
N LEU A 126 -11.40 6.75 -21.55
CA LEU A 126 -11.12 7.88 -20.65
C LEU A 126 -10.15 7.48 -19.54
N ARG A 127 -10.33 6.29 -18.97
CA ARG A 127 -9.49 5.74 -17.91
C ARG A 127 -8.05 5.53 -18.39
N VAL A 128 -7.88 4.99 -19.59
CA VAL A 128 -6.55 4.82 -20.22
C VAL A 128 -5.91 6.18 -20.45
N LYS A 129 -6.61 7.13 -21.08
CA LYS A 129 -6.10 8.50 -21.29
C LYS A 129 -5.75 9.21 -19.98
N GLY A 130 -6.60 9.05 -18.95
CA GLY A 130 -6.40 9.65 -17.64
C GLY A 130 -5.21 9.06 -16.88
N ALA A 131 -4.86 7.80 -17.13
CA ALA A 131 -3.68 7.16 -16.54
C ALA A 131 -2.36 7.59 -17.20
N LYS A 132 -2.39 8.14 -18.41
CA LYS A 132 -1.19 8.40 -19.23
C LYS A 132 -0.08 9.12 -18.47
N PRO A 133 -0.28 10.24 -17.76
CA PRO A 133 0.82 10.91 -17.07
C PRO A 133 1.51 10.02 -16.04
N ARG A 134 0.74 9.17 -15.32
CA ARG A 134 1.29 8.20 -14.37
C ARG A 134 2.03 7.08 -15.07
N MET A 135 1.53 6.61 -16.22
CA MET A 135 2.18 5.56 -17.01
C MET A 135 3.48 6.07 -17.61
N ASP A 136 3.53 7.31 -18.07
CA ASP A 136 4.76 7.92 -18.57
C ASP A 136 5.83 8.00 -17.46
N ALA A 137 5.45 8.46 -16.26
CA ALA A 137 6.36 8.52 -15.10
C ALA A 137 6.83 7.13 -14.64
N LEU A 138 5.96 6.13 -14.68
CA LEU A 138 6.33 4.74 -14.40
C LEU A 138 7.31 4.21 -15.45
N ASN A 139 7.05 4.45 -16.73
CA ASN A 139 7.93 4.03 -17.81
C ASN A 139 9.34 4.67 -17.69
N ASN A 140 9.42 5.94 -17.29
CA ASN A 140 10.70 6.61 -17.08
C ASN A 140 11.54 5.89 -16.02
N VAL A 141 10.98 5.62 -14.85
CA VAL A 141 11.72 4.95 -13.78
C VAL A 141 12.04 3.48 -14.12
N ILE A 142 11.20 2.81 -14.92
CA ILE A 142 11.51 1.48 -15.47
C ILE A 142 12.76 1.56 -16.34
N GLN A 143 12.82 2.51 -17.28
CA GLN A 143 13.94 2.68 -18.20
C GLN A 143 15.23 3.08 -17.49
N GLU A 144 15.14 3.94 -16.46
CA GLU A 144 16.32 4.48 -15.79
C GLU A 144 16.86 3.58 -14.70
N LYS A 145 16.01 2.87 -13.97
CA LYS A 145 16.36 2.13 -12.74
C LYS A 145 16.09 0.64 -12.82
N GLY A 146 15.49 0.16 -13.91
CA GLY A 146 15.14 -1.25 -14.05
C GLY A 146 14.01 -1.68 -13.11
N VAL A 147 13.12 -0.76 -12.74
CA VAL A 147 11.95 -1.08 -11.90
C VAL A 147 11.12 -2.17 -12.56
N THR A 148 10.74 -3.17 -11.79
CA THR A 148 9.93 -4.30 -12.24
C THR A 148 8.51 -4.25 -11.70
N HIS A 149 8.31 -3.66 -10.51
CA HIS A 149 7.01 -3.64 -9.83
C HIS A 149 6.69 -2.26 -9.24
N MET A 150 5.41 -1.91 -9.24
CA MET A 150 4.89 -0.72 -8.59
C MET A 150 3.95 -1.10 -7.45
N ALA A 151 4.28 -0.71 -6.23
CA ALA A 151 3.40 -0.87 -5.09
C ALA A 151 2.34 0.23 -5.04
N ALA A 152 1.12 -0.13 -4.64
CA ALA A 152 0.04 0.81 -4.36
C ALA A 152 -0.77 0.38 -3.14
N ILE A 153 -1.27 1.39 -2.39
CA ILE A 153 -2.04 1.19 -1.15
C ILE A 153 -3.55 1.41 -1.33
N CYS A 154 -3.99 1.84 -2.50
CA CYS A 154 -5.41 2.09 -2.76
C CYS A 154 -5.99 0.97 -3.63
N ALA A 155 -7.06 0.32 -3.15
CA ALA A 155 -7.73 -0.75 -3.88
C ALA A 155 -8.22 -0.31 -5.26
N ILE A 156 -8.77 0.92 -5.38
CA ILE A 156 -9.20 1.48 -6.66
C ILE A 156 -8.00 1.65 -7.60
N CYS A 157 -6.87 2.16 -7.12
CA CYS A 157 -5.67 2.31 -7.94
C CYS A 157 -5.15 0.95 -8.43
N LYS A 158 -5.08 -0.06 -7.56
CA LYS A 158 -4.65 -1.42 -7.96
C LYS A 158 -5.56 -2.00 -9.04
N THR A 159 -6.87 -1.95 -8.83
CA THR A 159 -7.87 -2.41 -9.83
C THR A 159 -7.75 -1.63 -11.14
N GLN A 160 -7.53 -0.33 -11.08
CA GLN A 160 -7.36 0.50 -12.26
C GLN A 160 -6.09 0.13 -13.03
N PHE A 161 -4.95 0.02 -12.34
CA PHE A 161 -3.68 -0.33 -12.98
C PHE A 161 -3.71 -1.73 -13.61
N SER A 162 -4.32 -2.73 -12.95
CA SER A 162 -4.47 -4.06 -13.54
C SER A 162 -5.24 -4.04 -14.87
N LYS A 163 -6.08 -3.05 -15.10
CA LYS A 163 -6.84 -2.88 -16.36
C LYS A 163 -6.11 -2.05 -17.40
N VAL A 164 -5.31 -1.07 -16.99
CA VAL A 164 -4.71 -0.11 -17.93
C VAL A 164 -3.25 -0.41 -18.29
N LEU A 165 -2.49 -1.11 -17.44
CA LEU A 165 -1.09 -1.48 -17.73
C LEU A 165 -0.92 -2.15 -19.09
N PRO A 166 -1.78 -3.11 -19.52
CA PRO A 166 -1.66 -3.74 -20.84
C PRO A 166 -1.75 -2.76 -22.03
N TYR A 167 -2.49 -1.67 -21.89
CA TYR A 167 -2.58 -0.65 -22.95
C TYR A 167 -1.27 0.14 -23.12
N TYR A 168 -0.37 0.05 -22.14
CA TYR A 168 0.95 0.67 -22.15
C TYR A 168 2.08 -0.35 -22.35
N GLY A 169 1.73 -1.58 -22.73
CA GLY A 169 2.72 -2.65 -22.96
C GLY A 169 3.35 -3.22 -21.70
N MET A 170 2.69 -3.03 -20.55
CA MET A 170 3.12 -3.50 -19.24
C MET A 170 2.27 -4.67 -18.78
N ASP A 171 2.82 -5.59 -17.97
CA ASP A 171 2.08 -6.71 -17.43
C ASP A 171 1.31 -6.33 -16.16
N MET A 172 0.12 -6.94 -15.98
CA MET A 172 -0.72 -6.70 -14.80
C MET A 172 -0.04 -7.11 -13.47
N SER A 173 0.86 -8.10 -13.51
CA SER A 173 1.61 -8.56 -12.34
C SER A 173 2.59 -7.51 -11.80
N GLN A 174 2.90 -6.48 -12.60
CA GLN A 174 3.78 -5.38 -12.17
C GLN A 174 3.13 -4.46 -11.14
N ILE A 175 1.82 -4.56 -10.89
CA ILE A 175 1.15 -3.84 -9.79
C ILE A 175 0.88 -4.78 -8.62
N ILE A 176 1.38 -4.43 -7.45
CA ILE A 176 1.20 -5.22 -6.24
C ILE A 176 0.70 -4.38 -5.07
N SER A 177 0.14 -5.05 -4.06
CA SER A 177 -0.18 -4.41 -2.79
C SER A 177 1.10 -4.17 -1.98
N LEU A 178 1.18 -3.04 -1.28
CA LEU A 178 2.26 -2.81 -0.33
C LEU A 178 2.29 -3.91 0.75
N HIS A 179 1.12 -4.37 1.22
CA HIS A 179 1.05 -5.42 2.24
C HIS A 179 1.34 -6.82 1.70
N GLN A 180 1.37 -7.03 0.39
CA GLN A 180 1.93 -8.25 -0.17
C GLN A 180 3.44 -8.33 0.09
N LEU A 181 4.18 -7.23 -0.10
CA LEU A 181 5.61 -7.17 0.24
C LEU A 181 5.87 -7.45 1.74
N VAL A 182 4.95 -6.97 2.60
CA VAL A 182 5.01 -7.25 4.04
C VAL A 182 4.79 -8.75 4.29
N GLY A 183 3.76 -9.35 3.67
CA GLY A 183 3.44 -10.76 3.83
C GLY A 183 4.52 -11.69 3.29
N ASP A 184 5.15 -11.33 2.16
CA ASP A 184 6.22 -12.12 1.56
C ASP A 184 7.48 -12.12 2.44
N ALA A 185 7.81 -10.98 3.07
CA ALA A 185 9.06 -10.78 3.81
C ALA A 185 8.96 -11.00 5.32
N ILE A 186 7.76 -11.11 5.89
CA ILE A 186 7.59 -11.23 7.34
C ILE A 186 8.17 -12.54 7.87
N VAL A 187 9.00 -12.45 8.92
CA VAL A 187 9.50 -13.61 9.65
C VAL A 187 8.55 -13.89 10.80
N LEU A 188 7.81 -15.00 10.68
CA LEU A 188 6.94 -15.46 11.76
C LEU A 188 7.77 -16.22 12.79
N THR A 189 7.71 -15.79 14.05
CA THR A 189 8.19 -16.60 15.19
C THR A 189 7.05 -17.55 15.55
N PRO A 190 7.33 -18.88 15.65
CA PRO A 190 6.31 -19.81 16.14
C PRO A 190 5.78 -19.35 17.50
N ASP A 191 4.48 -19.47 17.72
CA ASP A 191 3.91 -19.25 19.03
C ASP A 191 4.48 -20.33 19.98
N PRO A 192 4.97 -20.00 21.18
CA PRO A 192 5.42 -21.00 22.16
C PRO A 192 4.33 -22.05 22.50
N GLU A 193 3.05 -21.69 22.33
CA GLU A 193 1.93 -22.61 22.54
C GLU A 193 1.77 -23.64 21.40
N ASP A 194 2.27 -23.36 20.19
CA ASP A 194 2.24 -24.28 19.05
C ASP A 194 3.37 -25.34 19.10
N ALA A 195 4.33 -25.20 20.01
CA ALA A 195 5.49 -26.11 20.13
C ALA A 195 5.19 -27.37 20.95
N ASP A 196 4.07 -27.43 21.65
CA ASP A 196 3.73 -28.54 22.57
C ASP A 196 2.77 -29.60 21.93
N ASP A 197 2.25 -29.38 20.72
CA ASP A 197 1.27 -30.29 20.09
C ASP A 197 1.85 -31.40 19.21
N ASP A 198 3.17 -31.43 18.97
CA ASP A 198 3.80 -32.45 18.07
C ASP A 198 4.32 -33.73 18.75
N ASP A 199 4.13 -33.90 20.08
CA ASP A 199 4.73 -35.05 20.81
C ASP A 199 3.76 -36.19 21.18
N ASP A 200 2.49 -36.22 20.73
CA ASP A 200 1.50 -37.22 21.20
C ASP A 200 1.01 -38.27 20.15
N ASP A 201 1.67 -38.48 19.01
CA ASP A 201 1.24 -39.49 18.02
C ASP A 201 2.24 -40.64 17.74
N ASP A 202 3.06 -41.03 18.73
CA ASP A 202 3.84 -42.27 18.65
C ASP A 202 3.63 -43.14 19.90
N ASP A 203 2.44 -43.75 20.03
CA ASP A 203 2.24 -45.01 20.80
C ASP A 203 0.81 -45.56 20.61
N ALA A 204 0.60 -46.33 19.55
CA ALA A 204 -0.44 -47.38 19.54
C ALA A 204 -0.07 -48.48 18.57
N ASP A 205 0.40 -49.59 19.16
CA ASP A 205 0.48 -50.96 18.58
C ASP A 205 -0.87 -51.46 18.03
#